data_db3c8174252f811a7bbad8f3c4638a32
#
_entry.id   db3c8174252f811a7bbad8f3c4638a32
#
_cell.length_a   1.000
_cell.length_b   1.000
_cell.length_c   1.000
_cell.angle_alpha   90.00
_cell.angle_beta   90.00
_cell.angle_gamma   90.00
#
_symmetry.space_group_name_H-M   'P 1'
#
loop_
_entity.id
_entity.type
_entity.pdbx_description
1 polymer ?
#
loop_
_entity_poly.entity_id
_entity_poly.type
_entity_poly.pdbx_seq_one_letter_code
_entity_poly.pdbx_strand_id
1 'polypeptide(L)'
;YYPDFAAKLTHLVYAINKSHAFNDGNKRTSIMAGVYFLLLNGWEAERAAHFAVSMEDIAVDVAANHIGKETLAILIMFVLSV
;
A
#
# COMPACT_ATOMS: atom_id res chain seq x y z
N TYR A 1 -13.04 7.75 -7.64
CA TYR A 1 -11.75 7.93 -8.25
C TYR A 1 -10.91 9.00 -7.54
N TYR A 2 -9.75 8.65 -7.05
CA TYR A 2 -8.98 9.49 -6.14
C TYR A 2 -7.50 9.53 -6.52
N PRO A 3 -7.13 10.18 -7.62
CA PRO A 3 -5.75 10.11 -8.12
C PRO A 3 -4.72 10.68 -7.14
N ASP A 4 -5.01 11.82 -6.52
CA ASP A 4 -4.08 12.43 -5.57
C ASP A 4 -3.96 11.61 -4.29
N PHE A 5 -5.07 11.10 -3.80
CA PHE A 5 -5.08 10.26 -2.62
C PHE A 5 -4.32 8.96 -2.88
N ALA A 6 -4.60 8.31 -4.00
CA ALA A 6 -3.92 7.07 -4.38
C ALA A 6 -2.42 7.28 -4.55
N ALA A 7 -2.02 8.43 -5.10
CA ALA A 7 -0.61 8.76 -5.28
C ALA A 7 0.10 8.90 -3.93
N LYS A 8 -0.54 9.55 -2.96
CA LYS A 8 0.02 9.70 -1.62
C LYS A 8 0.13 8.36 -0.91
N LEU A 9 -0.91 7.55 -1.01
CA LEU A 9 -0.91 6.22 -0.41
C LEU A 9 0.18 5.34 -1.04
N THR A 10 0.31 5.39 -2.35
CA THR A 10 1.35 4.64 -3.07
C THR A 10 2.73 5.05 -2.61
N HIS A 11 2.97 6.35 -2.51
CA HIS A 11 4.27 6.86 -2.07
C HIS A 11 4.60 6.36 -0.67
N LEU A 12 3.64 6.43 0.25
CA LEU A 12 3.83 5.99 1.62
C LEU A 12 4.18 4.50 1.68
N VAL A 13 3.38 3.67 1.01
CA VAL A 13 3.58 2.21 1.01
C VAL A 13 4.93 1.87 0.38
N TYR A 14 5.23 2.47 -0.77
CA TYR A 14 6.46 2.18 -1.49
C TYR A 14 7.69 2.60 -0.68
N ALA A 15 7.67 3.81 -0.11
CA ALA A 15 8.79 4.32 0.65
C ALA A 15 9.11 3.42 1.85
N ILE A 16 8.09 2.98 2.58
CA ILE A 16 8.29 2.12 3.73
C ILE A 16 8.76 0.73 3.30
N ASN A 17 8.15 0.18 2.27
CA ASN A 17 8.51 -1.14 1.77
C ASN A 17 9.98 -1.19 1.35
N LYS A 18 10.47 -0.11 0.75
CA LYS A 18 11.84 -0.03 0.25
C LYS A 18 12.83 0.56 1.24
N SER A 19 12.38 0.92 2.43
CA SER A 19 13.24 1.50 3.46
C SER A 19 14.22 0.46 3.98
N HIS A 20 15.45 0.87 4.22
CA HIS A 20 16.46 0.02 4.86
C HIS A 20 16.40 0.09 6.39
N ALA A 21 15.52 0.91 6.94
CA ALA A 21 15.39 1.08 8.38
C ALA A 21 14.75 -0.14 9.04
N PHE A 22 13.90 -0.86 8.31
CA PHE A 22 13.23 -2.05 8.81
C PHE A 22 13.70 -3.24 8.00
N ASN A 23 14.13 -4.28 8.62
CA ASN A 23 14.62 -5.47 7.90
C ASN A 23 13.46 -6.30 7.37
N ASP A 24 13.17 -7.42 8.04
CA ASP A 24 12.15 -8.34 7.54
C ASP A 24 10.73 -7.84 7.72
N GLY A 25 10.52 -6.78 8.51
CA GLY A 25 9.21 -6.24 8.77
C GLY A 25 8.70 -5.22 7.77
N ASN A 26 9.49 -4.89 6.74
CA ASN A 26 9.13 -3.81 5.81
C ASN A 26 7.81 -4.02 5.09
N LYS A 27 7.56 -5.23 4.62
CA LYS A 27 6.33 -5.55 3.91
C LYS A 27 5.11 -5.33 4.80
N ARG A 28 5.17 -5.91 6.00
CA ARG A 28 4.07 -5.78 6.96
C ARG A 28 3.89 -4.34 7.39
N THR A 29 4.98 -3.64 7.69
CA THR A 29 4.93 -2.25 8.12
C THR A 29 4.34 -1.36 7.03
N SER A 30 4.68 -1.61 5.76
CA SER A 30 4.14 -0.83 4.66
C SER A 30 2.62 -1.01 4.53
N ILE A 31 2.13 -2.23 4.70
CA ILE A 31 0.70 -2.51 4.64
C ILE A 31 -0.01 -1.82 5.80
N MET A 32 0.53 -1.92 7.01
CA MET A 32 -0.08 -1.30 8.19
C MET A 32 -0.11 0.22 8.07
N ALA A 33 0.95 0.82 7.54
CA ALA A 33 0.96 2.26 7.31
C ALA A 33 -0.15 2.66 6.34
N GLY A 34 -0.35 1.87 5.29
CA GLY A 34 -1.44 2.11 4.35
C GLY A 34 -2.81 2.01 5.01
N VAL A 35 -3.01 1.00 5.85
CA VAL A 35 -4.26 0.83 6.60
C VAL A 35 -4.53 2.06 7.47
N TYR A 36 -3.53 2.51 8.23
CA TYR A 36 -3.67 3.70 9.06
C TYR A 36 -4.00 4.94 8.22
N PHE A 37 -3.34 5.08 7.09
CA PHE A 37 -3.58 6.21 6.21
C PHE A 37 -5.04 6.23 5.73
N LEU A 38 -5.56 5.06 5.35
CA LEU A 38 -6.97 4.95 4.95
C LEU A 38 -7.91 5.34 6.10
N LEU A 39 -7.69 4.77 7.28
CA LEU A 39 -8.55 5.04 8.43
C LEU A 39 -8.52 6.51 8.84
N LEU A 40 -7.33 7.12 8.84
CA LEU A 40 -7.17 8.54 9.18
C LEU A 40 -7.86 9.46 8.17
N ASN A 41 -8.06 8.98 6.96
CA ASN A 41 -8.73 9.75 5.91
C ASN A 41 -10.20 9.38 5.75
N GLY A 42 -10.77 8.73 6.74
CA GLY A 42 -12.21 8.50 6.81
C GLY A 42 -12.71 7.26 6.07
N TRP A 43 -11.82 6.40 5.63
CA TRP A 43 -12.25 5.16 4.99
C TRP A 43 -12.76 4.18 6.04
N GLU A 44 -13.75 3.38 5.67
CA GLU A 44 -14.33 2.42 6.58
C GLU A 44 -13.37 1.26 6.87
N ALA A 45 -13.52 0.66 8.04
CA ALA A 45 -12.68 -0.44 8.47
C ALA A 45 -12.72 -1.62 7.50
N GLU A 46 -13.88 -1.88 6.89
CA GLU A 46 -14.00 -2.96 5.90
C GLU A 46 -13.13 -2.70 4.68
N ARG A 47 -13.08 -1.45 4.23
CA ARG A 47 -12.26 -1.10 3.08
C ARG A 47 -10.77 -1.19 3.42
N ALA A 48 -10.41 -0.76 4.62
CA ALA A 48 -9.02 -0.87 5.08
C ALA A 48 -8.61 -2.34 5.21
N ALA A 49 -9.51 -3.20 5.68
CA ALA A 49 -9.24 -4.64 5.75
C ALA A 49 -9.08 -5.26 4.37
N HIS A 50 -9.93 -4.86 3.42
CA HIS A 50 -9.81 -5.31 2.03
C HIS A 50 -8.46 -4.92 1.45
N PHE A 51 -8.04 -3.68 1.71
CA PHE A 51 -6.74 -3.19 1.27
C PHE A 51 -5.62 -4.07 1.86
N ALA A 52 -5.68 -4.35 3.16
CA ALA A 52 -4.65 -5.14 3.82
C ALA A 52 -4.50 -6.53 3.19
N VAL A 53 -5.62 -7.21 2.96
CA VAL A 53 -5.60 -8.54 2.36
C VAL A 53 -5.07 -8.48 0.93
N SER A 54 -5.53 -7.50 0.15
CA SER A 54 -5.12 -7.36 -1.25
C SER A 54 -3.65 -7.05 -1.38
N MET A 55 -3.07 -6.36 -0.39
CA MET A 55 -1.68 -5.94 -0.45
C MET A 55 -0.68 -7.02 -0.05
N GLU A 56 -1.12 -8.14 0.50
CA GLU A 56 -0.18 -9.17 0.97
C GLU A 56 0.78 -9.62 -0.13
N ASP A 57 0.25 -10.06 -1.26
CA ASP A 57 1.08 -10.51 -2.37
C ASP A 57 1.76 -9.34 -3.09
N ILE A 58 1.05 -8.23 -3.21
CA ILE A 58 1.58 -7.04 -3.88
C ILE A 58 2.83 -6.53 -3.15
N ALA A 59 2.79 -6.48 -1.83
CA ALA A 59 3.92 -6.00 -1.03
C ALA A 59 5.15 -6.90 -1.20
N VAL A 60 4.93 -8.21 -1.34
CA VAL A 60 6.03 -9.15 -1.61
C VAL A 60 6.66 -8.85 -2.96
N ASP A 61 5.85 -8.62 -3.99
CA ASP A 61 6.36 -8.32 -5.33
C ASP A 61 7.10 -6.98 -5.38
N VAL A 62 6.65 -6.00 -4.61
CA VAL A 62 7.37 -4.73 -4.50
C VAL A 62 8.73 -4.96 -3.86
N ALA A 63 8.78 -5.70 -2.76
CA ALA A 63 10.01 -5.97 -2.04
C ALA A 63 11.02 -6.74 -2.90
N ALA A 64 10.52 -7.63 -3.74
CA ALA A 64 11.35 -8.44 -4.63
C ALA A 64 11.74 -7.72 -5.92
N ASN A 65 11.32 -6.46 -6.08
CA ASN A 65 11.57 -5.67 -7.29
C ASN A 65 10.89 -6.23 -8.55
N HIS A 66 9.84 -7.01 -8.37
CA HIS A 66 9.06 -7.52 -9.50
C HIS A 66 8.17 -6.44 -10.09
N ILE A 67 7.73 -5.49 -9.25
CA ILE A 67 6.93 -4.35 -9.70
C ILE A 67 7.51 -3.07 -9.13
N GLY A 68 7.47 -2.01 -9.93
CA GLY A 68 7.94 -0.70 -9.50
C GLY A 68 6.82 0.16 -8.96
N LYS A 69 7.16 1.41 -8.63
CA LYS A 69 6.21 2.34 -8.04
C LYS A 69 5.02 2.65 -8.94
N GLU A 70 5.26 2.76 -10.25
CA GLU A 70 4.18 3.08 -11.19
C GLU A 70 3.15 1.95 -11.25
N THR A 71 3.61 0.71 -11.32
CA THR A 71 2.71 -0.45 -11.31
C THR A 71 1.99 -0.54 -9.99
N LEU A 72 2.69 -0.28 -8.89
CA LEU A 72 2.07 -0.27 -7.57
C LEU A 72 0.92 0.75 -7.51
N ALA A 73 1.13 1.94 -8.06
CA ALA A 73 0.10 2.97 -8.09
C ALA A 73 -1.16 2.48 -8.80
N ILE A 74 -1.00 1.81 -9.93
CA ILE A 74 -2.12 1.26 -10.69
C ILE A 74 -2.86 0.20 -9.88
N LEU A 75 -2.11 -0.69 -9.24
CA LEU A 75 -2.70 -1.75 -8.43
C LEU A 75 -3.45 -1.20 -7.22
N ILE A 76 -2.91 -0.19 -6.57
CA ILE A 76 -3.57 0.45 -5.44
C ILE A 76 -4.87 1.11 -5.88
N MET A 77 -4.87 1.81 -7.00
CA MET A 77 -6.09 2.41 -7.54
C MET A 77 -7.14 1.35 -7.79
N PHE A 78 -6.73 0.22 -8.34
CA PHE A 78 -7.64 -0.89 -8.59
C PHE A 78 -8.21 -1.45 -7.28
N VAL A 79 -7.35 -1.66 -6.30
CA VAL A 79 -7.76 -2.19 -4.98
C VAL A 79 -8.77 -1.25 -4.32
N LEU A 80 -8.54 0.06 -4.40
CA LEU A 80 -9.45 1.03 -3.80
C LEU A 80 -10.80 1.12 -4.53
N SER A 81 -10.85 0.69 -5.78
CA SER A 81 -12.05 0.78 -6.62
C SER A 81 -12.98 -0.43 -6.48
N VAL A 82 -12.50 -1.52 -5.94
CA VAL A 82 -13.29 -2.75 -5.78
C VAL A 82 -13.62 -3.04 -4.31
#